data_98a6ed4e310e75fe5a8523f2ad8df65c
#
_entry.id   98a6ed4e310e75fe5a8523f2ad8df65c
#
_cell.length_a   1.000
_cell.length_b   1.000
_cell.length_c   1.000
_cell.angle_alpha   90.00
_cell.angle_beta   90.00
_cell.angle_gamma   90.00
#
_symmetry.space_group_name_H-M   'P 1'
#
loop_
_entity.id
_entity.type
_entity.pdbx_description
1 polymer ?
#
loop_
_entity_poly.entity_id
_entity_poly.type
_entity_poly.pdbx_seq_one_letter_code
_entity_poly.pdbx_strand_id
1 'polypeptide(L)'
;LGFTFYIDDLDRIDPPVAVEILELLKNIFDLEKCVFVLAIDYDVVIKGLKSKFGELTDKNEREFRAFFDKIIQLPFSMPVASYNVNTFLVDALKKIEFLSEEELANTQMAEDLSEIAQLSVGCNPRSLKRLTNTLSLISIINSEVMDGEAIESTNKTLNFALVCMQIAYPYIYNQLSEEPDFKQRNEGIAAKLKLRKLTAEEQDSL
;
A
#
# COMPACT_ATOMS: atom_id res chain seq x y z
N LEU A 1 14.84 34.76 12.78
CA LEU A 1 15.04 33.31 12.63
C LEU A 1 13.91 32.60 13.34
N GLY A 2 13.29 31.62 12.69
CA GLY A 2 12.26 30.74 13.25
C GLY A 2 12.72 29.29 13.19
N PHE A 3 11.97 28.41 13.82
CA PHE A 3 12.23 26.98 13.83
C PHE A 3 11.05 26.23 13.19
N THR A 4 11.35 25.17 12.44
CA THR A 4 10.34 24.25 11.93
C THR A 4 10.63 22.87 12.49
N PHE A 5 9.64 22.27 13.16
CA PHE A 5 9.71 20.94 13.71
C PHE A 5 8.88 20.00 12.85
N TYR A 6 9.46 18.90 12.43
CA TYR A 6 8.78 17.83 11.68
C TYR A 6 8.58 16.65 12.63
N ILE A 7 7.33 16.22 12.80
CA ILE A 7 6.93 15.11 13.67
C ILE A 7 6.27 14.07 12.79
N ASP A 8 6.87 12.90 12.71
CA ASP A 8 6.45 11.78 11.87
C ASP A 8 6.36 10.48 12.68
N ASP A 9 5.87 9.41 12.06
CA ASP A 9 5.85 8.06 12.63
C ASP A 9 4.96 7.87 13.89
N LEU A 10 4.01 8.76 14.15
CA LEU A 10 3.05 8.58 15.24
C LEU A 10 2.11 7.38 15.02
N ASP A 11 1.99 6.90 13.78
CA ASP A 11 1.25 5.70 13.39
C ASP A 11 1.95 4.39 13.78
N ARG A 12 3.23 4.44 14.17
CA ARG A 12 4.01 3.26 14.57
C ARG A 12 3.98 2.95 16.06
N ILE A 13 3.38 3.82 16.83
CA ILE A 13 3.22 3.64 18.29
C ILE A 13 1.79 3.21 18.62
N ASP A 14 1.58 2.78 19.86
CA ASP A 14 0.24 2.42 20.31
C ASP A 14 -0.72 3.60 20.17
N PRO A 15 -1.90 3.42 19.53
CA PRO A 15 -2.82 4.52 19.23
C PRO A 15 -3.21 5.41 20.42
N PRO A 16 -3.48 4.91 21.64
CA PRO A 16 -3.70 5.75 22.81
C PRO A 16 -2.49 6.63 23.16
N VAL A 17 -1.27 6.10 23.05
CA VAL A 17 -0.03 6.84 23.31
C VAL A 17 0.19 7.93 22.26
N ALA A 18 -0.15 7.68 20.98
CA ALA A 18 -0.11 8.71 19.94
C ALA A 18 -1.01 9.91 20.29
N VAL A 19 -2.21 9.64 20.80
CA VAL A 19 -3.14 10.68 21.27
C VAL A 19 -2.57 11.47 22.44
N GLU A 20 -1.95 10.81 23.43
CA GLU A 20 -1.31 11.48 24.57
C GLU A 20 -0.17 12.39 24.11
N ILE A 21 0.67 11.93 23.17
CA ILE A 21 1.73 12.76 22.58
C ILE A 21 1.16 13.98 21.89
N LEU A 22 0.11 13.84 21.10
CA LEU A 22 -0.55 14.97 20.42
C LEU A 22 -1.10 15.99 21.44
N GLU A 23 -1.67 15.52 22.55
CA GLU A 23 -2.13 16.40 23.63
C GLU A 23 -1.00 17.13 24.34
N LEU A 24 0.15 16.48 24.55
CA LEU A 24 1.34 17.12 25.11
C LEU A 24 1.92 18.17 24.15
N LEU A 25 2.01 17.83 22.86
CA LEU A 25 2.51 18.73 21.81
C LEU A 25 1.64 19.99 21.68
N LYS A 26 0.33 19.87 21.87
CA LYS A 26 -0.59 21.02 21.86
C LYS A 26 -0.13 22.15 22.77
N ASN A 27 0.45 21.84 23.93
CA ASN A 27 0.88 22.84 24.90
C ASN A 27 2.13 23.61 24.44
N ILE A 28 2.85 23.12 23.42
CA ILE A 28 4.05 23.75 22.87
C ILE A 28 3.83 24.35 21.48
N PHE A 29 2.67 24.14 20.86
CA PHE A 29 2.38 24.67 19.51
C PHE A 29 2.28 26.20 19.44
N ASP A 30 2.06 26.86 20.58
CA ASP A 30 1.96 28.32 20.66
C ASP A 30 3.33 29.01 20.87
N LEU A 31 4.45 28.28 20.71
CA LEU A 31 5.78 28.88 20.78
C LEU A 31 6.00 29.87 19.65
N GLU A 32 6.37 31.10 20.00
CA GLU A 32 6.64 32.16 19.02
C GLU A 32 7.73 31.73 18.02
N LYS A 33 7.50 32.04 16.74
CA LYS A 33 8.44 31.75 15.65
C LYS A 33 8.72 30.26 15.44
N CYS A 34 7.85 29.39 15.93
CA CYS A 34 7.92 27.95 15.71
C CYS A 34 6.79 27.48 14.79
N VAL A 35 7.10 26.60 13.86
CA VAL A 35 6.14 25.91 13.00
C VAL A 35 6.29 24.41 13.26
N PHE A 36 5.17 23.73 13.48
CA PHE A 36 5.11 22.29 13.67
C PHE A 36 4.40 21.67 12.49
N VAL A 37 5.08 20.75 11.81
CA VAL A 37 4.55 19.96 10.68
C VAL A 37 4.35 18.54 11.18
N LEU A 38 3.08 18.12 11.29
CA LEU A 38 2.72 16.79 11.78
C LEU A 38 2.33 15.91 10.58
N ALA A 39 3.02 14.79 10.40
CA ALA A 39 2.58 13.71 9.51
C ALA A 39 1.85 12.68 10.37
N ILE A 40 0.53 12.64 10.24
CA ILE A 40 -0.34 11.76 11.05
C ILE A 40 -1.27 10.95 10.16
N ASP A 41 -1.49 9.70 10.57
CA ASP A 41 -2.56 8.87 10.04
C ASP A 41 -3.82 9.11 10.86
N TYR A 42 -4.85 9.65 10.20
CA TYR A 42 -6.14 9.98 10.82
C TYR A 42 -6.78 8.76 11.50
N ASP A 43 -6.73 7.59 10.85
CA ASP A 43 -7.35 6.36 11.35
C ASP A 43 -6.67 5.86 12.63
N VAL A 44 -5.36 6.04 12.76
CA VAL A 44 -4.62 5.68 13.98
C VAL A 44 -5.03 6.58 15.13
N VAL A 45 -5.16 7.89 14.90
CA VAL A 45 -5.60 8.82 15.94
C VAL A 45 -7.04 8.50 16.36
N ILE A 46 -7.95 8.22 15.40
CA ILE A 46 -9.32 7.80 15.72
C ILE A 46 -9.33 6.54 16.59
N LYS A 47 -8.50 5.53 16.26
CA LYS A 47 -8.37 4.32 17.09
C LYS A 47 -7.91 4.65 18.52
N GLY A 48 -6.97 5.58 18.67
CA GLY A 48 -6.49 6.03 19.97
C GLY A 48 -7.56 6.78 20.78
N LEU A 49 -8.40 7.58 20.11
CA LEU A 49 -9.47 8.32 20.75
C LEU A 49 -10.64 7.44 21.22
N LYS A 50 -10.76 6.19 20.71
CA LYS A 50 -11.80 5.26 21.15
C LYS A 50 -11.77 4.99 22.67
N SER A 51 -10.60 4.99 23.27
CA SER A 51 -10.45 4.84 24.72
C SER A 51 -11.08 6.01 25.52
N LYS A 52 -11.16 7.21 24.91
CA LYS A 52 -11.69 8.44 25.55
C LYS A 52 -13.17 8.67 25.21
N PHE A 53 -13.56 8.46 23.97
CA PHE A 53 -14.88 8.84 23.45
C PHE A 53 -15.75 7.64 23.06
N GLY A 54 -15.24 6.41 23.19
CA GLY A 54 -15.91 5.20 22.68
C GLY A 54 -15.77 5.02 21.17
N GLU A 55 -16.51 4.06 20.60
CA GLU A 55 -16.51 3.86 19.15
C GLU A 55 -17.08 5.08 18.42
N LEU A 56 -16.48 5.42 17.26
CA LEU A 56 -16.95 6.52 16.43
C LEU A 56 -18.36 6.25 15.92
N THR A 57 -19.27 7.15 16.22
CA THR A 57 -20.68 7.11 15.83
C THR A 57 -21.15 8.50 15.44
N ASP A 58 -22.29 8.63 14.75
CA ASP A 58 -22.87 9.91 14.39
C ASP A 58 -23.13 10.82 15.62
N LYS A 59 -23.29 10.21 16.79
CA LYS A 59 -23.57 10.95 18.04
C LYS A 59 -22.34 11.62 18.64
N ASN A 60 -21.16 11.03 18.49
CA ASN A 60 -19.90 11.55 19.07
C ASN A 60 -18.89 12.02 18.02
N GLU A 61 -19.23 12.01 16.73
CA GLU A 61 -18.37 12.52 15.66
C GLU A 61 -17.86 13.95 15.94
N ARG A 62 -18.72 14.77 16.54
CA ARG A 62 -18.36 16.15 16.90
C ARG A 62 -17.22 16.23 17.91
N GLU A 63 -17.13 15.27 18.84
CA GLU A 63 -16.05 15.21 19.86
C GLU A 63 -14.73 14.85 19.21
N PHE A 64 -14.74 13.92 18.27
CA PHE A 64 -13.56 13.55 17.48
C PHE A 64 -13.07 14.73 16.63
N ARG A 65 -13.96 15.41 15.92
CA ARG A 65 -13.60 16.61 15.17
C ARG A 65 -13.03 17.70 16.07
N ALA A 66 -13.67 17.98 17.19
CA ALA A 66 -13.22 18.99 18.15
C ALA A 66 -11.83 18.69 18.73
N PHE A 67 -11.42 17.41 18.77
CA PHE A 67 -10.06 17.05 19.16
C PHE A 67 -9.05 17.52 18.12
N PHE A 68 -9.30 17.24 16.83
CA PHE A 68 -8.42 17.66 15.74
C PHE A 68 -8.37 19.19 15.60
N ASP A 69 -9.51 19.87 15.68
CA ASP A 69 -9.61 21.33 15.57
C ASP A 69 -8.79 22.05 16.65
N LYS A 70 -8.59 21.41 17.80
CA LYS A 70 -7.78 21.97 18.91
C LYS A 70 -6.29 21.82 18.69
N ILE A 71 -5.86 20.89 17.86
CA ILE A 71 -4.44 20.52 17.65
C ILE A 71 -3.94 21.02 16.32
N ILE A 72 -4.75 20.87 15.26
CA ILE A 72 -4.35 21.13 13.88
C ILE A 72 -4.95 22.45 13.41
N GLN A 73 -4.11 23.47 13.26
CA GLN A 73 -4.52 24.79 12.79
C GLN A 73 -4.75 24.80 11.26
N LEU A 74 -3.94 24.05 10.52
CA LEU A 74 -4.02 23.95 9.06
C LEU A 74 -4.01 22.48 8.63
N PRO A 75 -5.18 21.85 8.40
CA PRO A 75 -5.25 20.49 7.90
C PRO A 75 -4.90 20.46 6.41
N PHE A 76 -4.02 19.53 6.03
CA PHE A 76 -3.66 19.28 4.65
C PHE A 76 -3.67 17.79 4.37
N SER A 77 -4.49 17.36 3.42
CA SER A 77 -4.54 15.97 2.97
C SER A 77 -3.67 15.79 1.72
N MET A 78 -2.74 14.85 1.76
CA MET A 78 -1.92 14.52 0.60
C MET A 78 -2.82 13.95 -0.51
N PRO A 79 -2.81 14.52 -1.73
CA PRO A 79 -3.65 14.04 -2.83
C PRO A 79 -3.09 12.73 -3.41
N VAL A 80 -3.54 11.60 -2.87
CA VAL A 80 -3.09 10.26 -3.32
C VAL A 80 -3.60 9.94 -4.73
N ALA A 81 -4.79 10.46 -5.09
CA ALA A 81 -5.43 10.19 -6.38
C ALA A 81 -4.75 10.86 -7.59
N SER A 82 -3.89 11.85 -7.38
CA SER A 82 -3.20 12.56 -8.47
C SER A 82 -1.87 11.91 -8.88
N TYR A 83 -1.48 10.80 -8.25
CA TYR A 83 -0.25 10.10 -8.59
C TYR A 83 -0.44 9.40 -9.94
N ASN A 84 0.31 9.81 -10.95
CA ASN A 84 0.31 9.10 -12.23
C ASN A 84 1.11 7.79 -12.08
N VAL A 85 0.40 6.74 -11.66
CA VAL A 85 0.97 5.41 -11.45
C VAL A 85 1.66 4.89 -12.69
N ASN A 86 1.06 5.13 -13.86
CA ASN A 86 1.58 4.66 -15.14
C ASN A 86 2.96 5.25 -15.41
N THR A 87 3.10 6.58 -15.34
CA THR A 87 4.39 7.25 -15.55
C THR A 87 5.42 6.79 -14.53
N PHE A 88 5.06 6.75 -13.26
CA PHE A 88 5.98 6.29 -12.21
C PHE A 88 6.45 4.85 -12.43
N LEU A 89 5.51 3.95 -12.75
CA LEU A 89 5.82 2.53 -12.95
C LEU A 89 6.71 2.33 -14.17
N VAL A 90 6.37 2.94 -15.30
CA VAL A 90 7.13 2.84 -16.55
C VAL A 90 8.56 3.37 -16.35
N ASP A 91 8.72 4.54 -15.71
CA ASP A 91 10.03 5.11 -15.41
C ASP A 91 10.84 4.21 -14.46
N ALA A 92 10.19 3.62 -13.48
CA ALA A 92 10.84 2.71 -12.54
C ALA A 92 11.25 1.39 -13.20
N LEU A 93 10.41 0.80 -14.06
CA LEU A 93 10.70 -0.43 -14.81
C LEU A 93 11.82 -0.21 -15.82
N LYS A 94 11.86 0.97 -16.47
CA LYS A 94 12.96 1.39 -17.33
C LYS A 94 14.27 1.48 -16.54
N LYS A 95 14.26 2.13 -15.39
CA LYS A 95 15.43 2.35 -14.55
C LYS A 95 16.08 1.06 -14.04
N ILE A 96 15.29 0.01 -13.80
CA ILE A 96 15.78 -1.32 -13.38
C ILE A 96 16.05 -2.25 -14.55
N GLU A 97 15.97 -1.76 -15.80
CA GLU A 97 16.18 -2.52 -17.02
C GLU A 97 15.28 -3.76 -17.15
N PHE A 98 14.11 -3.74 -16.51
CA PHE A 98 13.13 -4.82 -16.58
C PHE A 98 12.49 -4.92 -17.97
N LEU A 99 12.25 -3.77 -18.61
CA LEU A 99 11.73 -3.65 -19.98
C LEU A 99 12.80 -3.04 -20.89
N SER A 100 12.94 -3.60 -22.10
CA SER A 100 13.75 -3.03 -23.16
C SER A 100 13.11 -1.76 -23.73
N GLU A 101 13.87 -0.96 -24.48
CA GLU A 101 13.31 0.23 -25.14
C GLU A 101 12.22 -0.11 -26.16
N GLU A 102 12.31 -1.26 -26.83
CA GLU A 102 11.32 -1.75 -27.77
C GLU A 102 10.03 -2.16 -27.04
N GLU A 103 10.14 -2.82 -25.91
CA GLU A 103 8.99 -3.21 -25.05
C GLU A 103 8.33 -1.98 -24.42
N LEU A 104 9.08 -0.96 -24.07
CA LEU A 104 8.54 0.32 -23.58
C LEU A 104 7.79 1.10 -24.67
N ALA A 105 8.16 0.93 -25.94
CA ALA A 105 7.44 1.51 -27.08
C ALA A 105 6.08 0.82 -27.31
N ASN A 106 5.87 -0.38 -26.75
CA ASN A 106 4.60 -1.09 -26.80
C ASN A 106 3.64 -0.54 -25.72
N THR A 107 2.79 0.39 -26.14
CA THR A 107 1.82 1.06 -25.24
C THR A 107 0.91 0.04 -24.54
N GLN A 108 0.48 -1.02 -25.25
CA GLN A 108 -0.39 -2.04 -24.67
C GLN A 108 0.27 -2.77 -23.49
N MET A 109 1.54 -3.17 -23.63
CA MET A 109 2.27 -3.84 -22.56
C MET A 109 2.42 -2.93 -21.33
N ALA A 110 2.71 -1.65 -21.52
CA ALA A 110 2.82 -0.68 -20.44
C ALA A 110 1.47 -0.48 -19.71
N GLU A 111 0.37 -0.45 -20.45
CA GLU A 111 -0.98 -0.36 -19.91
C GLU A 111 -1.34 -1.62 -19.11
N ASP A 112 -1.08 -2.81 -19.65
CA ASP A 112 -1.35 -4.10 -18.99
C ASP A 112 -0.58 -4.20 -17.65
N LEU A 113 0.71 -3.87 -17.64
CA LEU A 113 1.51 -3.87 -16.41
C LEU A 113 1.00 -2.87 -15.38
N SER A 114 0.57 -1.69 -15.83
CA SER A 114 0.01 -0.66 -14.96
C SER A 114 -1.34 -1.11 -14.38
N GLU A 115 -2.20 -1.75 -15.15
CA GLU A 115 -3.46 -2.31 -14.69
C GLU A 115 -3.23 -3.42 -13.66
N ILE A 116 -2.33 -4.36 -13.95
CA ILE A 116 -1.95 -5.44 -13.00
C ILE A 116 -1.45 -4.84 -11.68
N ALA A 117 -0.60 -3.81 -11.73
CA ALA A 117 -0.11 -3.16 -10.52
C ALA A 117 -1.22 -2.47 -9.74
N GLN A 118 -2.10 -1.71 -10.41
CA GLN A 118 -3.21 -1.01 -9.78
C GLN A 118 -4.21 -1.96 -9.13
N LEU A 119 -4.54 -3.07 -9.79
CA LEU A 119 -5.48 -4.07 -9.30
C LEU A 119 -4.91 -4.96 -8.17
N SER A 120 -3.59 -4.98 -8.00
CA SER A 120 -2.92 -5.81 -6.99
C SER A 120 -2.29 -4.98 -5.86
N VAL A 121 -1.13 -4.37 -6.11
CA VAL A 121 -0.38 -3.59 -5.09
C VAL A 121 -0.97 -2.20 -4.86
N GLY A 122 -1.83 -1.73 -5.75
CA GLY A 122 -2.51 -0.44 -5.68
C GLY A 122 -1.64 0.73 -6.11
N CYS A 123 -2.17 1.94 -5.86
CA CYS A 123 -1.53 3.20 -6.29
C CYS A 123 -0.59 3.81 -5.25
N ASN A 124 -0.34 3.12 -4.13
CA ASN A 124 0.51 3.64 -3.07
C ASN A 124 1.99 3.65 -3.49
N PRO A 125 2.69 4.81 -3.45
CA PRO A 125 4.09 4.91 -3.84
C PRO A 125 5.04 3.96 -3.10
N ARG A 126 4.77 3.66 -1.82
CA ARG A 126 5.57 2.71 -1.03
C ARG A 126 5.42 1.29 -1.58
N SER A 127 4.20 0.89 -1.92
CA SER A 127 3.92 -0.43 -2.50
C SER A 127 4.55 -0.57 -3.89
N LEU A 128 4.43 0.46 -4.73
CA LEU A 128 5.07 0.49 -6.06
C LEU A 128 6.59 0.45 -5.97
N LYS A 129 7.19 1.18 -5.02
CA LYS A 129 8.64 1.12 -4.78
C LYS A 129 9.06 -0.28 -4.29
N ARG A 130 8.28 -0.92 -3.44
CA ARG A 130 8.54 -2.30 -3.02
C ARG A 130 8.47 -3.27 -4.19
N LEU A 131 7.46 -3.13 -5.07
CA LEU A 131 7.34 -3.91 -6.29
C LEU A 131 8.57 -3.77 -7.17
N THR A 132 8.99 -2.55 -7.50
CA THR A 132 10.14 -2.30 -8.36
C THR A 132 11.45 -2.81 -7.75
N ASN A 133 11.66 -2.68 -6.44
CA ASN A 133 12.82 -3.23 -5.76
C ASN A 133 12.84 -4.76 -5.81
N THR A 134 11.69 -5.42 -5.65
CA THR A 134 11.58 -6.88 -5.74
C THR A 134 11.86 -7.36 -7.16
N LEU A 135 11.30 -6.68 -8.17
CA LEU A 135 11.58 -6.99 -9.58
C LEU A 135 13.06 -6.82 -9.94
N SER A 136 13.70 -5.75 -9.45
CA SER A 136 15.13 -5.53 -9.64
C SER A 136 15.97 -6.67 -9.07
N LEU A 137 15.64 -7.11 -7.86
CA LEU A 137 16.34 -8.25 -7.23
C LEU A 137 16.17 -9.54 -8.04
N ILE A 138 14.95 -9.84 -8.47
CA ILE A 138 14.66 -11.02 -9.28
C ILE A 138 15.39 -10.95 -10.63
N SER A 139 15.45 -9.77 -11.26
CA SER A 139 16.20 -9.57 -12.51
C SER A 139 17.68 -9.89 -12.34
N ILE A 140 18.30 -9.42 -11.23
CA ILE A 140 19.70 -9.70 -10.92
C ILE A 140 19.92 -11.20 -10.71
N ILE A 141 19.06 -11.86 -9.93
CA ILE A 141 19.16 -13.30 -9.67
C ILE A 141 19.04 -14.10 -10.97
N ASN A 142 18.06 -13.76 -11.81
CA ASN A 142 17.85 -14.44 -13.08
C ASN A 142 19.03 -14.25 -14.06
N SER A 143 19.65 -13.06 -14.09
CA SER A 143 20.82 -12.81 -14.93
C SER A 143 22.05 -13.62 -14.53
N GLU A 144 22.19 -13.95 -13.25
CA GLU A 144 23.29 -14.79 -12.74
C GLU A 144 23.04 -16.29 -12.91
N VAL A 145 21.76 -16.71 -12.85
CA VAL A 145 21.40 -18.15 -12.87
C VAL A 145 21.18 -18.68 -14.28
N MET A 146 20.71 -17.84 -15.21
CA MET A 146 20.28 -18.24 -16.56
C MET A 146 21.30 -18.02 -17.67
N ASP A 147 22.59 -17.82 -17.37
CA ASP A 147 23.69 -17.65 -18.37
C ASP A 147 23.33 -16.68 -19.53
N GLY A 148 22.51 -15.66 -19.27
CA GLY A 148 22.22 -14.59 -20.22
C GLY A 148 21.13 -14.89 -21.27
N GLU A 149 20.36 -15.96 -21.14
CA GLU A 149 19.17 -16.17 -21.98
C GLU A 149 18.10 -15.11 -21.64
N ALA A 150 17.75 -14.32 -22.65
CA ALA A 150 16.70 -13.29 -22.49
C ALA A 150 15.35 -13.97 -22.23
N ILE A 151 14.73 -13.60 -21.10
CA ILE A 151 13.35 -14.03 -20.80
C ILE A 151 12.42 -13.43 -21.88
N GLU A 152 11.67 -14.28 -22.59
CA GLU A 152 10.69 -13.82 -23.57
C GLU A 152 9.69 -12.82 -22.95
N SER A 153 9.22 -11.86 -23.72
CA SER A 153 8.32 -10.79 -23.28
C SER A 153 7.05 -11.31 -22.58
N THR A 154 6.51 -12.43 -23.05
CA THR A 154 5.35 -13.10 -22.43
C THR A 154 5.68 -13.59 -21.01
N ASN A 155 6.89 -14.06 -20.77
CA ASN A 155 7.34 -14.47 -19.46
C ASN A 155 7.56 -13.26 -18.53
N LYS A 156 7.92 -12.07 -19.06
CA LYS A 156 8.09 -10.86 -18.23
C LYS A 156 6.76 -10.40 -17.62
N THR A 157 5.68 -10.35 -18.40
CA THR A 157 4.35 -9.98 -17.88
C THR A 157 3.88 -10.98 -16.82
N LEU A 158 4.09 -12.28 -17.05
CA LEU A 158 3.74 -13.30 -16.06
C LEU A 158 4.58 -13.16 -14.79
N ASN A 159 5.89 -12.97 -14.91
CA ASN A 159 6.78 -12.75 -13.77
C ASN A 159 6.38 -11.50 -12.98
N PHE A 160 6.05 -10.42 -13.67
CA PHE A 160 5.53 -9.19 -13.05
C PHE A 160 4.25 -9.46 -12.26
N ALA A 161 3.28 -10.16 -12.86
CA ALA A 161 2.01 -10.50 -12.23
C ALA A 161 2.21 -11.40 -10.99
N LEU A 162 3.12 -12.38 -11.05
CA LEU A 162 3.45 -13.24 -9.92
C LEU A 162 4.08 -12.46 -8.77
N VAL A 163 4.96 -11.49 -9.05
CA VAL A 163 5.54 -10.62 -8.03
C VAL A 163 4.48 -9.70 -7.41
N CYS A 164 3.60 -9.15 -8.23
CA CYS A 164 2.45 -8.38 -7.76
C CYS A 164 1.57 -9.22 -6.82
N MET A 165 1.28 -10.47 -7.20
CA MET A 165 0.50 -11.41 -6.39
C MET A 165 1.22 -11.73 -5.08
N GLN A 166 2.52 -11.98 -5.11
CA GLN A 166 3.33 -12.25 -3.91
C GLN A 166 3.27 -11.10 -2.90
N ILE A 167 3.26 -9.86 -3.39
CA ILE A 167 3.23 -8.67 -2.54
C ILE A 167 1.83 -8.41 -2.00
N ALA A 168 0.82 -8.48 -2.86
CA ALA A 168 -0.56 -8.11 -2.54
C ALA A 168 -1.34 -9.24 -1.86
N TYR A 169 -1.11 -10.47 -2.30
CA TYR A 169 -1.85 -11.66 -1.89
C TYR A 169 -0.91 -12.82 -1.53
N PRO A 170 -0.03 -12.67 -0.51
CA PRO A 170 1.02 -13.65 -0.19
C PRO A 170 0.44 -15.04 0.12
N TYR A 171 -0.75 -15.10 0.70
CA TYR A 171 -1.39 -16.37 1.00
C TYR A 171 -1.79 -17.14 -0.27
N ILE A 172 -2.34 -16.43 -1.27
CA ILE A 172 -2.69 -17.03 -2.58
C ILE A 172 -1.42 -17.47 -3.32
N TYR A 173 -0.39 -16.63 -3.29
CA TYR A 173 0.90 -16.94 -3.90
C TYR A 173 1.51 -18.21 -3.32
N ASN A 174 1.53 -18.38 -2.00
CA ASN A 174 2.05 -19.58 -1.33
C ASN A 174 1.26 -20.82 -1.73
N GLN A 175 -0.07 -20.73 -1.80
CA GLN A 175 -0.91 -21.84 -2.25
C GLN A 175 -0.65 -22.24 -3.71
N LEU A 176 -0.36 -21.27 -4.59
CA LEU A 176 0.02 -21.55 -5.97
C LEU A 176 1.40 -22.16 -6.08
N SER A 177 2.33 -21.79 -5.18
CA SER A 177 3.67 -22.36 -5.15
C SER A 177 3.68 -23.82 -4.64
N GLU A 178 2.81 -24.14 -3.68
CA GLU A 178 2.66 -25.49 -3.13
C GLU A 178 1.92 -26.44 -4.09
N GLU A 179 0.88 -25.93 -4.75
CA GLU A 179 0.03 -26.67 -5.69
C GLU A 179 -0.12 -25.90 -7.02
N PRO A 180 0.86 -25.96 -7.93
CA PRO A 180 0.83 -25.17 -9.17
C PRO A 180 -0.25 -25.62 -10.17
N ASP A 181 -0.76 -26.85 -10.10
CA ASP A 181 -1.86 -27.32 -10.94
C ASP A 181 -3.22 -26.81 -10.45
N PHE A 182 -3.52 -25.56 -10.80
CA PHE A 182 -4.78 -24.92 -10.41
C PHE A 182 -6.00 -25.39 -11.24
N LYS A 183 -5.84 -26.19 -12.28
CA LYS A 183 -6.97 -26.71 -13.07
C LYS A 183 -7.84 -27.68 -12.27
N GLN A 184 -7.29 -28.28 -11.22
CA GLN A 184 -8.04 -29.16 -10.32
C GLN A 184 -8.71 -28.44 -9.16
N ARG A 185 -8.54 -27.12 -9.07
CA ARG A 185 -9.11 -26.33 -7.98
C ARG A 185 -10.59 -26.10 -8.24
N ASN A 186 -11.40 -26.51 -7.27
CA ASN A 186 -12.85 -26.35 -7.29
C ASN A 186 -13.30 -25.09 -6.51
N GLU A 187 -14.59 -24.77 -6.59
CA GLU A 187 -15.18 -23.57 -5.99
C GLU A 187 -15.01 -23.46 -4.46
N GLY A 188 -14.76 -24.57 -3.76
CA GLY A 188 -14.50 -24.58 -2.31
C GLY A 188 -13.17 -23.94 -1.87
N ILE A 189 -12.28 -23.58 -2.80
CA ILE A 189 -10.98 -22.98 -2.49
C ILE A 189 -11.11 -21.62 -1.82
N ALA A 190 -12.04 -20.76 -2.23
CA ALA A 190 -12.24 -19.46 -1.61
C ALA A 190 -12.55 -19.58 -0.11
N ALA A 191 -13.31 -20.62 0.30
CA ALA A 191 -13.57 -20.93 1.70
C ALA A 191 -12.34 -21.48 2.42
N LYS A 192 -11.56 -22.39 1.78
CA LYS A 192 -10.30 -22.91 2.33
C LYS A 192 -9.27 -21.79 2.52
N LEU A 193 -9.23 -20.83 1.60
CA LEU A 193 -8.34 -19.68 1.63
C LEU A 193 -8.76 -18.63 2.68
N LYS A 194 -9.90 -18.80 3.36
CA LYS A 194 -10.44 -17.83 4.33
C LYS A 194 -10.52 -16.39 3.79
N LEU A 195 -10.63 -16.23 2.48
CA LEU A 195 -10.67 -14.92 1.83
C LEU A 195 -11.96 -14.16 2.14
N ARG A 196 -13.05 -14.88 2.40
CA ARG A 196 -14.32 -14.36 2.95
C ARG A 196 -15.10 -15.47 3.65
N LYS A 197 -16.00 -15.08 4.55
CA LYS A 197 -17.03 -15.99 5.04
C LYS A 197 -18.07 -16.14 3.94
N LEU A 198 -18.40 -17.39 3.58
CA LEU A 198 -19.52 -17.68 2.70
C LEU A 198 -20.82 -17.24 3.38
N THR A 199 -21.73 -16.67 2.60
CA THR A 199 -23.11 -16.44 3.06
C THR A 199 -23.84 -17.76 3.21
N ALA A 200 -24.94 -17.78 4.00
CA ALA A 200 -25.69 -19.02 4.20
C ALA A 200 -26.22 -19.62 2.89
N GLU A 201 -26.62 -18.78 1.94
CA GLU A 201 -27.10 -19.20 0.61
C GLU A 201 -25.98 -19.82 -0.26
N GLU A 202 -24.75 -19.34 -0.11
CA GLU A 202 -23.60 -19.91 -0.81
C GLU A 202 -23.10 -21.20 -0.18
N GLN A 203 -23.35 -21.42 1.14
CA GLN A 203 -23.04 -22.68 1.82
C GLN A 203 -23.97 -23.83 1.42
N ASP A 204 -25.22 -23.54 1.14
CA ASP A 204 -26.22 -24.52 0.73
C ASP A 204 -26.10 -24.92 -0.75
N SER A 205 -25.31 -24.17 -1.54
CA SER A 205 -25.08 -24.44 -2.98
C SER A 205 -23.77 -25.19 -3.30
N LEU A 206 -22.95 -25.49 -2.28
CA LEU A 206 -21.68 -26.27 -2.36
C LEU A 206 -21.89 -27.70 -1.90
#